data_b0f5348a17b9bb15a86a55ee1773db2f
#
_entry.id   b0f5348a17b9bb15a86a55ee1773db2f
#
_cell.length_a   1.000
_cell.length_b   1.000
_cell.length_c   1.000
_cell.angle_alpha   90.00
_cell.angle_beta   90.00
_cell.angle_gamma   90.00
#
_symmetry.space_group_name_H-M   'P 1'
#
loop_
_entity.id
_entity.type
_entity.pdbx_description
1 polymer ?
#
loop_
_entity_poly.entity_id
_entity_poly.type
_entity_poly.pdbx_seq_one_letter_code
_entity_poly.pdbx_strand_id
1 'polypeptide(L)'
;MRFAVLLPFLCAGLGLVRARDDRLLYTIPAGDSIDTFTSDFDDACATWAPAVNAGLTFVESLVEPGDFSGKNPDTEARIVCSFTNGTITTFTTDVAASLGATPA
;
A
#
# COMPACT_ATOMS: atom_id res chain seq x y z
N MET A 1 0.40 28.45 24.07
CA MET A 1 0.55 27.70 24.60
C MET A 1 0.45 27.07 24.51
N ARG A 2 0.17 27.23 23.93
CA ARG A 2 0.12 26.30 24.16
C ARG A 2 -0.12 25.76 23.96
N PHE A 3 -0.35 26.22 23.58
CA PHE A 3 -0.42 25.23 23.87
C PHE A 3 -0.52 24.74 23.29
N ALA A 4 -0.97 25.03 22.93
CA ALA A 4 -0.92 24.21 22.94
C ALA A 4 -0.84 23.74 22.45
N VAL A 5 -1.06 24.17 22.05
CA VAL A 5 -0.84 23.30 22.15
C VAL A 5 -0.78 22.75 21.70
N LEU A 6 -1.13 23.14 21.16
CA LEU A 6 -0.90 22.28 21.29
C LEU A 6 -0.91 21.70 20.82
N LEU A 7 -1.24 21.96 20.32
CA LEU A 7 -1.04 21.13 20.39
C LEU A 7 -0.95 20.63 19.86
N PRO A 8 -1.33 20.74 19.41
CA PRO A 8 -1.12 20.01 19.40
C PRO A 8 -0.95 19.57 18.98
N PHE A 9 -1.22 19.80 18.38
CA PHE A 9 -0.93 18.98 18.59
C PHE A 9 -0.75 18.40 18.17
N LEU A 10 -1.23 18.73 17.68
CA LEU A 10 -0.96 17.93 17.76
C LEU A 10 -0.84 17.40 17.34
N CYS A 11 -1.02 17.57 16.98
CA CYS A 11 -0.86 16.73 16.91
C CYS A 11 -0.65 16.41 16.36
N ALA A 12 -0.82 16.62 15.91
CA ALA A 12 -0.64 15.94 15.65
C ALA A 12 -0.24 15.48 15.24
N GLY A 13 -0.22 15.54 14.90
CA GLY A 13 0.01 14.74 14.87
C GLY A 13 0.27 14.15 14.53
N LEU A 14 0.19 14.05 14.39
CA LEU A 14 0.21 13.27 14.27
C LEU A 14 -0.02 12.54 13.95
N GLY A 15 0.09 12.33 14.23
CA GLY A 15 -0.35 11.36 13.61
C GLY A 15 -1.02 11.69 12.43
N LEU A 16 -1.06 12.29 12.07
CA LEU A 16 -1.53 12.53 11.04
C LEU A 16 -0.99 12.17 9.82
N VAL A 17 -0.19 12.13 9.83
CA VAL A 17 0.37 11.54 8.81
C VAL A 17 -0.47 10.60 8.06
N ARG A 18 -1.36 10.07 8.65
CA ARG A 18 -2.27 9.12 8.06
C ARG A 18 -3.40 9.78 7.31
N ALA A 19 -3.24 11.05 6.98
CA ALA A 19 -4.23 11.76 6.19
C ALA A 19 -4.39 11.16 4.79
N ARG A 20 -3.34 10.51 4.27
CA ARG A 20 -3.40 9.92 2.94
C ARG A 20 -3.90 8.49 3.00
N ASP A 21 -4.68 8.13 2.01
CA ASP A 21 -5.08 6.75 1.78
C ASP A 21 -4.65 6.39 0.35
N ASP A 22 -3.54 5.69 0.24
CA ASP A 22 -2.96 5.31 -1.04
C ASP A 22 -3.43 3.93 -1.50
N ARG A 23 -4.35 3.31 -0.76
CA ARG A 23 -4.85 1.99 -1.12
C ARG A 23 -5.62 2.02 -2.43
N LEU A 24 -5.34 1.04 -3.28
CA LEU A 24 -6.03 0.86 -4.54
C LEU A 24 -6.75 -0.48 -4.51
N LEU A 25 -7.95 -0.50 -5.08
CA LEU A 25 -8.75 -1.73 -5.12
C LEU A 25 -8.41 -2.51 -6.39
N TYR A 26 -8.02 -3.76 -6.20
CA TYR A 26 -7.66 -4.66 -7.29
C TYR A 26 -8.38 -6.00 -7.18
N THR A 27 -8.65 -6.60 -8.33
CA THR A 27 -9.09 -7.99 -8.41
C THR A 27 -7.84 -8.84 -8.54
N ILE A 28 -7.71 -9.84 -7.66
CA ILE A 28 -6.55 -10.74 -7.71
C ILE A 28 -6.66 -11.67 -8.92
N PRO A 29 -5.55 -12.28 -9.37
CA PRO A 29 -5.59 -13.15 -10.55
C PRO A 29 -6.55 -14.31 -10.35
N ALA A 30 -7.26 -14.68 -11.42
CA ALA A 30 -8.20 -15.80 -11.39
C ALA A 30 -7.46 -17.08 -10.99
N GLY A 31 -8.05 -17.83 -10.06
CA GLY A 31 -7.45 -19.07 -9.57
C GLY A 31 -6.43 -18.90 -8.45
N ASP A 32 -6.09 -17.64 -8.11
CA ASP A 32 -5.19 -17.39 -7.01
C ASP A 32 -5.97 -17.28 -5.69
N SER A 33 -5.29 -17.54 -4.56
CA SER A 33 -5.88 -17.31 -3.26
C SER A 33 -5.40 -15.97 -2.72
N ILE A 34 -6.15 -15.39 -1.80
CA ILE A 34 -5.74 -14.13 -1.19
C ILE A 34 -4.42 -14.29 -0.42
N ASP A 35 -4.21 -15.45 0.20
CA ASP A 35 -2.97 -15.71 0.93
C ASP A 35 -1.77 -15.79 0.00
N THR A 36 -1.90 -16.47 -1.13
CA THR A 36 -0.83 -16.57 -2.13
C THR A 36 -0.56 -15.20 -2.74
N PHE A 37 -1.62 -14.48 -3.09
CA PHE A 37 -1.46 -13.13 -3.64
C PHE A 37 -0.75 -12.20 -2.65
N THR A 38 -1.12 -12.26 -1.38
CA THR A 38 -0.49 -11.44 -0.33
C THR A 38 1.01 -11.70 -0.27
N SER A 39 1.40 -12.98 -0.24
CA SER A 39 2.80 -13.35 -0.19
C SER A 39 3.56 -12.88 -1.43
N ASP A 40 2.97 -13.10 -2.62
CA ASP A 40 3.59 -12.70 -3.88
C ASP A 40 3.72 -11.18 -3.99
N PHE A 41 2.69 -10.45 -3.57
CA PHE A 41 2.71 -8.99 -3.61
C PHE A 41 3.77 -8.43 -2.66
N ASP A 42 3.83 -8.96 -1.44
CA ASP A 42 4.81 -8.50 -0.45
C ASP A 42 6.23 -8.73 -0.95
N ASP A 43 6.51 -9.91 -1.51
CA ASP A 43 7.83 -10.22 -2.03
C ASP A 43 8.19 -9.34 -3.22
N ALA A 44 7.27 -9.18 -4.17
CA ALA A 44 7.51 -8.38 -5.37
C ALA A 44 7.68 -6.91 -5.01
N CYS A 45 6.90 -6.40 -4.07
CA CYS A 45 6.98 -5.00 -3.65
C CYS A 45 8.31 -4.71 -2.96
N ALA A 46 8.68 -5.52 -1.96
CA ALA A 46 9.88 -5.26 -1.16
C ALA A 46 11.17 -5.27 -1.99
N THR A 47 11.16 -6.00 -3.10
CA THR A 47 12.34 -6.12 -3.97
C THR A 47 12.11 -5.48 -5.35
N TRP A 48 11.15 -4.58 -5.48
CA TRP A 48 10.77 -3.99 -6.77
C TRP A 48 11.98 -3.29 -7.41
N ALA A 49 12.48 -3.87 -8.50
CA ALA A 49 13.74 -3.46 -9.09
C ALA A 49 13.80 -1.96 -9.47
N PRO A 50 12.78 -1.38 -10.12
CA PRO A 50 12.81 0.05 -10.42
C PRO A 50 13.01 0.94 -9.21
N ALA A 51 12.40 0.57 -8.05
CA ALA A 51 12.54 1.34 -6.83
C ALA A 51 13.92 1.14 -6.21
N VAL A 52 14.36 -0.10 -6.13
CA VAL A 52 15.68 -0.45 -5.57
C VAL A 52 16.79 0.20 -6.40
N ASN A 53 16.69 0.10 -7.71
CA ASN A 53 17.70 0.67 -8.63
C ASN A 53 17.74 2.20 -8.59
N ALA A 54 16.62 2.82 -8.23
CA ALA A 54 16.56 4.28 -8.06
C ALA A 54 17.07 4.73 -6.69
N GLY A 55 17.47 3.80 -5.82
CA GLY A 55 17.99 4.13 -4.50
C GLY A 55 16.92 4.49 -3.49
N LEU A 56 15.68 4.13 -3.76
CA LEU A 56 14.57 4.43 -2.84
C LEU A 56 14.56 3.44 -1.67
N THR A 57 14.04 3.90 -0.53
CA THR A 57 13.90 3.10 0.67
C THR A 57 12.49 2.53 0.76
N PHE A 58 12.37 1.25 1.03
CA PHE A 58 11.08 0.59 1.21
C PHE A 58 10.32 1.20 2.40
N VAL A 59 9.04 1.46 2.21
CA VAL A 59 8.16 1.97 3.27
C VAL A 59 7.11 0.95 3.65
N GLU A 60 6.33 0.49 2.67
CA GLU A 60 5.15 -0.31 3.00
C GLU A 60 4.75 -1.22 1.85
N SER A 61 4.37 -2.45 2.22
CA SER A 61 3.63 -3.35 1.36
C SER A 61 2.39 -3.78 2.13
N LEU A 62 1.22 -3.50 1.57
CA LEU A 62 -0.04 -3.75 2.25
C LEU A 62 -0.98 -4.49 1.33
N VAL A 63 -1.59 -5.57 1.85
CA VAL A 63 -2.68 -6.28 1.17
C VAL A 63 -3.76 -6.51 2.21
N GLU A 64 -4.91 -5.87 2.02
CA GLU A 64 -6.07 -6.03 2.90
C GLU A 64 -7.18 -6.71 2.10
N PRO A 65 -7.63 -7.91 2.51
CA PRO A 65 -8.68 -8.63 1.78
C PRO A 65 -9.98 -7.86 1.71
N GLY A 66 -10.64 -7.93 0.56
CA GLY A 66 -11.95 -7.31 0.36
C GLY A 66 -11.87 -5.91 -0.21
N ASP A 67 -13.04 -5.39 -0.59
CA ASP A 67 -13.17 -4.02 -1.05
C ASP A 67 -13.26 -3.04 0.12
N PHE A 68 -13.49 -1.75 -0.16
CA PHE A 68 -13.54 -0.74 0.89
C PHE A 68 -14.71 -0.91 1.85
N SER A 69 -15.69 -1.76 1.51
CA SER A 69 -16.79 -2.12 2.42
C SER A 69 -16.60 -3.49 3.05
N GLY A 70 -15.47 -4.16 2.78
CA GLY A 70 -15.16 -5.48 3.33
C GLY A 70 -15.76 -6.64 2.57
N LYS A 71 -16.34 -6.39 1.39
CA LYS A 71 -16.92 -7.45 0.56
C LYS A 71 -15.87 -8.06 -0.36
N ASN A 72 -16.16 -9.27 -0.83
CA ASN A 72 -15.33 -10.00 -1.80
C ASN A 72 -13.89 -10.25 -1.30
N PRO A 73 -13.71 -10.71 -0.05
CA PRO A 73 -12.37 -10.88 0.51
C PRO A 73 -11.54 -11.96 -0.17
N ASP A 74 -12.17 -12.85 -0.96
CA ASP A 74 -11.47 -13.91 -1.65
C ASP A 74 -10.99 -13.51 -3.05
N THR A 75 -11.54 -12.42 -3.60
CA THR A 75 -11.29 -12.05 -5.00
C THR A 75 -10.79 -10.62 -5.17
N GLU A 76 -10.93 -9.78 -4.16
CA GLU A 76 -10.50 -8.38 -4.23
C GLU A 76 -9.66 -8.02 -3.02
N ALA A 77 -8.77 -7.07 -3.20
CA ALA A 77 -7.93 -6.57 -2.12
C ALA A 77 -7.62 -5.10 -2.32
N ARG A 78 -7.42 -4.41 -1.19
CA ARG A 78 -6.93 -3.03 -1.16
C ARG A 78 -5.44 -3.12 -0.92
N ILE A 79 -4.66 -2.57 -1.84
CA ILE A 79 -3.21 -2.80 -1.87
C ILE A 79 -2.42 -1.49 -1.96
N VAL A 80 -1.21 -1.52 -1.40
CA VAL A 80 -0.24 -0.43 -1.51
C VAL A 80 1.15 -1.01 -1.58
N CYS A 81 1.98 -0.45 -2.47
CA CYS A 81 3.42 -0.69 -2.47
C CYS A 81 4.09 0.68 -2.54
N SER A 82 4.83 1.05 -1.50
CA SER A 82 5.43 2.38 -1.46
C SER A 82 6.88 2.37 -1.00
N PHE A 83 7.62 3.32 -1.55
CA PHE A 83 9.02 3.60 -1.25
C PHE A 83 9.17 5.10 -1.03
N THR A 84 10.33 5.52 -0.53
CA THR A 84 10.59 6.94 -0.30
C THR A 84 12.05 7.31 -0.55
N ASN A 85 12.25 8.57 -0.94
CA ASN A 85 13.56 9.23 -0.93
C ASN A 85 13.42 10.59 -0.23
N GLY A 86 12.48 10.67 0.70
CA GLY A 86 12.05 11.92 1.33
C GLY A 86 10.65 12.31 0.87
N THR A 87 10.21 11.77 -0.28
CA THR A 87 8.86 11.91 -0.81
C THR A 87 8.35 10.52 -1.16
N ILE A 88 7.12 10.22 -0.77
CA ILE A 88 6.53 8.90 -1.03
C ILE A 88 6.30 8.71 -2.53
N THR A 89 6.75 7.56 -3.03
CA THR A 89 6.49 7.10 -4.40
C THR A 89 5.80 5.75 -4.31
N THR A 90 4.69 5.58 -5.02
CA THR A 90 3.96 4.31 -5.03
C THR A 90 4.25 3.55 -6.32
N PHE A 91 4.39 2.23 -6.18
CA PHE A 91 4.57 1.31 -7.30
C PHE A 91 3.46 0.28 -7.35
N THR A 92 2.35 0.55 -6.66
CA THR A 92 1.22 -0.38 -6.50
C THR A 92 0.73 -0.91 -7.83
N THR A 93 0.46 -0.02 -8.79
CA THR A 93 -0.07 -0.40 -10.10
C THR A 93 0.89 -1.31 -10.84
N ASP A 94 2.18 -0.97 -10.84
CA ASP A 94 3.19 -1.75 -11.56
C ASP A 94 3.37 -3.13 -10.94
N VAL A 95 3.45 -3.20 -9.61
CA VAL A 95 3.59 -4.48 -8.92
C VAL A 95 2.36 -5.36 -9.16
N ALA A 96 1.17 -4.78 -9.03
CA ALA A 96 -0.08 -5.52 -9.26
C ALA A 96 -0.14 -6.07 -10.67
N ALA A 97 0.20 -5.26 -11.67
CA ALA A 97 0.20 -5.68 -13.07
C ALA A 97 1.18 -6.83 -13.31
N SER A 98 2.35 -6.79 -12.68
CA SER A 98 3.35 -7.84 -12.83
C SER A 98 2.85 -9.19 -12.31
N LEU A 99 1.90 -9.18 -11.38
CA LEU A 99 1.32 -10.38 -10.80
C LEU A 99 0.02 -10.81 -11.48
N GLY A 100 -0.44 -10.06 -12.47
CA GLY A 100 -1.68 -10.39 -13.18
C GLY A 100 -2.95 -9.89 -12.52
N ALA A 101 -2.85 -9.06 -11.50
CA ALA A 101 -4.02 -8.44 -10.89
C ALA A 101 -4.52 -7.28 -11.77
N THR A 102 -5.82 -7.00 -11.68
CA THR A 102 -6.46 -5.96 -12.49
C THR A 102 -7.22 -5.00 -11.60
N PRO A 103 -7.30 -3.70 -11.98
CA PRO A 103 -8.10 -2.75 -11.22
C PRO A 103 -9.56 -3.21 -11.14
N ALA A 104 -10.11 -3.15 -9.96
CA ALA A 104 -11.49 -3.55 -9.73
C ALA A 104 -12.47 -2.40 -9.93
#